data_a0bec45cca378cf47b219a368c86264c
#
_entry.id   a0bec45cca378cf47b219a368c86264c
#
_cell.length_a   1.000
_cell.length_b   1.000
_cell.length_c   1.000
_cell.angle_alpha   90.00
_cell.angle_beta   90.00
_cell.angle_gamma   90.00
#
_symmetry.space_group_name_H-M   'P 1'
#
loop_
_entity.id
_entity.type
_entity.pdbx_description
1 polymer ?
#
loop_
_entity_poly.entity_id
_entity_poly.type
_entity_poly.pdbx_seq_one_letter_code
_entity_poly.pdbx_strand_id
1 'polypeptide(L)'
;MSFDTSDTPQIESQPKLWRDLLAGFSVAGLLLPEAVAYAAIAGVPPMHALLAALVGVCVYPLLGTSRFAIVAPTSSAAAIFASAVGVGGADMGYALVLLTGALFFLAGALRAGFLGAFISRPVLRGFAWGLAVTIIVKQLPHIVGVHVAGTKAIQVVAGLWAELGQAHVLSVQIGAVALLLWLVLYHGLRRFVFVPQSLIVLGLGMAASVLFDFEARGVALVGQIDGQALQLHLPDISAEHWLRAAEIAPALLLILFAESWGSVRSLALQTGDRVDANREMLAFGASNAISALLQGLPVGAGFSAAAANHAAGGRSKWASFASGAALALLLWQARAWLALLPLPVLAAVVVGILSHNLWPKAVLKGLRLGGDAWLAVMAAVGVLVFGVLFGMLLAVGSSLLLAIRRFAQPIVTELGQLPGTRDYQDRSRHPEAVRTDDILIVRTEEPLFFANAEQVFQFVGTWVAKLRPDTVLLSLEVCDDLDATATEALAEFAASLRKSGVDLVLARVKDRIRDTLARGGLIGGTEQAVAVYWSVDDAVQAILALKREV
;
A
#
# COMPACT_ATOMS: atom_id res chain seq x y z
N MET A 1 35.18 -19.23 -23.83
CA MET A 1 35.04 -18.45 -22.60
C MET A 1 34.29 -19.31 -21.60
N SER A 2 35.02 -19.89 -20.68
CA SER A 2 34.47 -20.72 -19.60
C SER A 2 33.85 -19.77 -18.54
N PHE A 3 32.55 -19.87 -18.33
CA PHE A 3 31.88 -19.21 -17.22
C PHE A 3 32.31 -19.92 -15.93
N ASP A 4 33.01 -19.18 -15.08
CA ASP A 4 33.36 -19.59 -13.73
C ASP A 4 32.09 -19.57 -12.87
N THR A 5 31.63 -20.75 -12.46
CA THR A 5 30.40 -20.96 -11.68
C THR A 5 30.65 -20.92 -10.16
N SER A 6 31.74 -20.27 -9.70
CA SER A 6 32.16 -20.28 -8.30
C SER A 6 31.52 -19.21 -7.39
N ASP A 7 30.70 -18.29 -7.92
CA ASP A 7 29.96 -17.29 -7.12
C ASP A 7 28.47 -17.65 -6.92
N THR A 8 28.22 -18.85 -6.42
CA THR A 8 26.95 -19.12 -5.74
C THR A 8 26.99 -18.40 -4.40
N PRO A 9 26.06 -17.48 -4.08
CA PRO A 9 26.00 -16.90 -2.76
C PRO A 9 25.78 -18.04 -1.76
N GLN A 10 26.76 -18.23 -0.89
CA GLN A 10 26.69 -19.22 0.19
C GLN A 10 25.39 -18.94 0.99
N ILE A 11 24.48 -19.91 0.95
CA ILE A 11 23.32 -19.98 1.84
C ILE A 11 23.91 -20.09 3.26
N GLU A 12 23.97 -18.92 3.91
CA GLU A 12 24.60 -18.78 5.22
C GLU A 12 23.87 -19.61 6.27
N SER A 13 24.62 -20.54 6.81
CA SER A 13 24.50 -21.24 8.08
C SER A 13 23.20 -21.14 8.89
N GLN A 14 22.78 -22.29 9.41
CA GLN A 14 21.69 -22.58 10.33
C GLN A 14 21.30 -21.41 11.26
N PRO A 15 20.00 -21.18 11.49
CA PRO A 15 19.53 -20.13 12.37
C PRO A 15 20.11 -20.32 13.77
N LYS A 16 20.97 -19.40 14.19
CA LYS A 16 21.44 -19.37 15.58
C LYS A 16 20.31 -18.81 16.42
N LEU A 17 19.55 -19.67 17.08
CA LEU A 17 18.35 -19.34 17.88
C LEU A 17 18.56 -18.13 18.81
N TRP A 18 19.77 -17.97 19.37
CA TRP A 18 20.10 -16.84 20.24
C TRP A 18 19.98 -15.46 19.53
N ARG A 19 20.23 -15.38 18.21
CA ARG A 19 20.06 -14.14 17.44
C ARG A 19 18.58 -13.79 17.29
N ASP A 20 17.75 -14.79 17.03
CA ASP A 20 16.30 -14.61 16.96
C ASP A 20 15.72 -14.23 18.33
N LEU A 21 16.25 -14.78 19.42
CA LEU A 21 15.86 -14.38 20.77
C LEU A 21 16.21 -12.90 21.03
N LEU A 22 17.46 -12.48 20.74
CA LEU A 22 17.87 -11.08 20.92
C LEU A 22 17.06 -10.13 20.04
N ALA A 23 16.83 -10.50 18.79
CA ALA A 23 16.00 -9.72 17.89
C ALA A 23 14.57 -9.62 18.41
N GLY A 24 13.99 -10.72 18.90
CA GLY A 24 12.66 -10.73 19.50
C GLY A 24 12.55 -9.84 20.73
N PHE A 25 13.51 -9.85 21.64
CA PHE A 25 13.54 -8.92 22.78
C PHE A 25 13.62 -7.45 22.34
N SER A 26 14.45 -7.16 21.35
CA SER A 26 14.58 -5.81 20.78
C SER A 26 13.26 -5.34 20.16
N VAL A 27 12.57 -6.23 19.43
CA VAL A 27 11.27 -5.96 18.83
C VAL A 27 10.19 -5.77 19.88
N ALA A 28 10.14 -6.60 20.94
CA ALA A 28 9.19 -6.44 22.04
C ALA A 28 9.33 -5.06 22.71
N GLY A 29 10.58 -4.60 22.87
CA GLY A 29 10.89 -3.26 23.38
C GLY A 29 10.37 -2.12 22.51
N LEU A 30 10.22 -2.33 21.20
CA LEU A 30 9.60 -1.39 20.28
C LEU A 30 8.06 -1.50 20.29
N LEU A 31 7.54 -2.73 20.30
CA LEU A 31 6.09 -2.99 20.23
C LEU A 31 5.33 -2.47 21.43
N LEU A 32 5.90 -2.55 22.64
CA LEU A 32 5.22 -2.13 23.87
C LEU A 32 4.81 -0.65 23.82
N PRO A 33 5.72 0.34 23.61
CA PRO A 33 5.33 1.74 23.52
C PRO A 33 4.45 2.03 22.31
N GLU A 34 4.69 1.37 21.16
CA GLU A 34 3.86 1.54 19.96
C GLU A 34 2.42 1.08 20.22
N ALA A 35 2.22 -0.10 20.83
CA ALA A 35 0.88 -0.62 21.16
C ALA A 35 0.11 0.31 22.11
N VAL A 36 0.77 0.79 23.17
CA VAL A 36 0.14 1.75 24.12
C VAL A 36 -0.24 3.06 23.40
N ALA A 37 0.64 3.55 22.53
CA ALA A 37 0.35 4.73 21.72
C ALA A 37 -0.83 4.53 20.77
N TYR A 38 -0.91 3.37 20.12
CA TYR A 38 -1.99 3.06 19.18
C TYR A 38 -3.31 2.80 19.90
N ALA A 39 -3.30 2.28 21.12
CA ALA A 39 -4.48 2.22 21.97
C ALA A 39 -5.05 3.62 22.28
N ALA A 40 -4.18 4.57 22.59
CA ALA A 40 -4.59 5.97 22.81
C ALA A 40 -5.18 6.59 21.54
N ILE A 41 -4.60 6.32 20.34
CA ILE A 41 -5.17 6.75 19.06
C ILE A 41 -6.53 6.11 18.82
N ALA A 42 -6.67 4.82 19.14
CA ALA A 42 -7.88 4.03 18.96
C ALA A 42 -9.01 4.40 19.94
N GLY A 43 -8.69 5.09 21.03
CA GLY A 43 -9.65 5.46 22.07
C GLY A 43 -10.08 4.27 22.94
N VAL A 44 -9.18 3.30 23.14
CA VAL A 44 -9.42 2.10 23.95
C VAL A 44 -8.30 1.89 24.98
N PRO A 45 -8.54 1.12 26.06
CA PRO A 45 -7.49 0.81 27.04
C PRO A 45 -6.27 0.14 26.41
N PRO A 46 -5.05 0.39 26.91
CA PRO A 46 -3.81 -0.15 26.35
C PRO A 46 -3.77 -1.68 26.21
N MET A 47 -4.48 -2.40 27.10
CA MET A 47 -4.52 -3.86 27.07
C MET A 47 -5.01 -4.42 25.73
N HIS A 48 -5.99 -3.77 25.08
CA HIS A 48 -6.54 -4.20 23.80
C HIS A 48 -5.51 -4.17 22.67
N ALA A 49 -4.63 -3.16 22.64
CA ALA A 49 -3.55 -3.07 21.68
C ALA A 49 -2.40 -4.06 21.98
N LEU A 50 -2.11 -4.25 23.25
CA LEU A 50 -1.07 -5.19 23.69
C LEU A 50 -1.48 -6.63 23.43
N LEU A 51 -2.76 -7.00 23.65
CA LEU A 51 -3.30 -8.30 23.25
C LEU A 51 -3.26 -8.48 21.73
N ALA A 52 -3.64 -7.46 20.97
CA ALA A 52 -3.55 -7.51 19.51
C ALA A 52 -2.11 -7.72 19.03
N ALA A 53 -1.13 -7.03 19.64
CA ALA A 53 0.29 -7.24 19.33
C ALA A 53 0.72 -8.67 19.64
N LEU A 54 0.33 -9.19 20.81
CA LEU A 54 0.65 -10.58 21.21
C LEU A 54 0.04 -11.59 20.22
N VAL A 55 -1.23 -11.41 19.84
CA VAL A 55 -1.89 -12.25 18.84
C VAL A 55 -1.16 -12.20 17.51
N GLY A 56 -0.87 -11.00 17.02
CA GLY A 56 -0.21 -10.81 15.73
C GLY A 56 1.15 -11.50 15.65
N VAL A 57 2.02 -11.31 16.66
CA VAL A 57 3.36 -11.91 16.68
C VAL A 57 3.35 -13.43 16.91
N CYS A 58 2.26 -14.00 17.45
CA CYS A 58 2.12 -15.45 17.67
C CYS A 58 1.40 -16.14 16.50
N VAL A 59 0.33 -15.54 15.95
CA VAL A 59 -0.50 -16.18 14.92
C VAL A 59 0.12 -16.06 13.53
N TYR A 60 0.60 -14.87 13.17
CA TYR A 60 1.15 -14.64 11.84
C TYR A 60 2.30 -15.60 11.47
N PRO A 61 3.32 -15.85 12.31
CA PRO A 61 4.43 -16.71 11.92
C PRO A 61 4.03 -18.17 11.65
N LEU A 62 2.87 -18.61 12.12
CA LEU A 62 2.35 -19.96 11.83
C LEU A 62 1.89 -20.09 10.37
N LEU A 63 1.29 -19.05 9.82
CA LEU A 63 0.61 -19.08 8.53
C LEU A 63 1.32 -18.27 7.44
N GLY A 64 1.89 -17.11 7.79
CA GLY A 64 2.58 -16.19 6.87
C GLY A 64 3.81 -16.79 6.22
N THR A 65 4.30 -16.18 5.15
CA THR A 65 5.46 -16.65 4.38
C THR A 65 6.75 -15.90 4.69
N SER A 66 6.65 -14.65 5.18
CA SER A 66 7.81 -13.85 5.53
C SER A 66 8.43 -14.31 6.86
N ARG A 67 9.76 -14.37 6.90
CA ARG A 67 10.51 -14.65 8.13
C ARG A 67 10.84 -13.41 8.97
N PHE A 68 10.70 -12.22 8.37
CA PHE A 68 11.05 -10.97 9.03
C PHE A 68 9.84 -10.14 9.47
N ALA A 69 8.66 -10.42 8.91
CA ALA A 69 7.48 -9.66 9.24
C ALA A 69 7.09 -9.83 10.71
N ILE A 70 6.82 -8.72 11.34
CA ILE A 70 6.28 -8.61 12.69
C ILE A 70 4.89 -8.02 12.55
N VAL A 71 3.88 -8.79 12.90
CA VAL A 71 2.47 -8.37 12.82
C VAL A 71 2.03 -7.86 14.19
N ALA A 72 1.59 -6.62 14.21
CA ALA A 72 1.16 -5.92 15.42
C ALA A 72 0.19 -4.79 15.03
N PRO A 73 -0.48 -4.09 15.96
CA PRO A 73 -1.24 -2.90 15.64
C PRO A 73 -0.41 -1.88 14.86
N THR A 74 -1.05 -1.17 13.93
CA THR A 74 -0.43 -0.09 13.17
C THR A 74 -1.16 1.22 13.41
N SER A 75 -0.47 2.35 13.25
CA SER A 75 -1.05 3.67 13.47
C SER A 75 -2.23 3.99 12.54
N SER A 76 -2.14 3.56 11.29
CA SER A 76 -3.20 3.71 10.28
C SER A 76 -4.45 2.92 10.64
N ALA A 77 -4.25 1.66 11.02
CA ALA A 77 -5.34 0.78 11.42
C ALA A 77 -6.01 1.25 12.73
N ALA A 78 -5.22 1.70 13.71
CA ALA A 78 -5.73 2.27 14.95
C ALA A 78 -6.58 3.53 14.70
N ALA A 79 -6.18 4.39 13.75
CA ALA A 79 -6.94 5.59 13.41
C ALA A 79 -8.28 5.28 12.71
N ILE A 80 -8.35 4.21 11.89
CA ILE A 80 -9.61 3.77 11.27
C ILE A 80 -10.48 3.09 12.31
N PHE A 81 -9.90 2.26 13.16
CA PHE A 81 -10.59 1.65 14.29
C PHE A 81 -11.22 2.72 15.20
N ALA A 82 -10.50 3.80 15.53
CA ALA A 82 -11.01 4.93 16.27
C ALA A 82 -12.25 5.57 15.62
N SER A 83 -12.32 5.59 14.30
CA SER A 83 -13.49 6.12 13.57
C SER A 83 -14.73 5.25 13.81
N ALA A 84 -14.57 3.93 13.89
CA ALA A 84 -15.66 3.01 14.20
C ALA A 84 -16.07 3.11 15.68
N VAL A 85 -15.09 3.18 16.59
CA VAL A 85 -15.35 3.39 18.02
C VAL A 85 -16.14 4.67 18.28
N GLY A 86 -15.84 5.75 17.55
CA GLY A 86 -16.56 7.03 17.65
C GLY A 86 -18.03 6.98 17.20
N VAL A 87 -18.42 5.95 16.42
CA VAL A 87 -19.80 5.79 15.91
C VAL A 87 -20.62 4.84 16.80
N GLY A 88 -20.06 3.69 17.19
CA GLY A 88 -20.82 2.64 17.87
C GLY A 88 -20.08 2.00 19.05
N GLY A 89 -19.10 2.69 19.65
CA GLY A 89 -18.33 2.18 20.78
C GLY A 89 -17.28 1.12 20.40
N ALA A 90 -16.61 0.57 21.41
CA ALA A 90 -15.51 -0.36 21.22
C ALA A 90 -15.93 -1.65 20.46
N ASP A 91 -17.13 -2.16 20.74
CA ASP A 91 -17.64 -3.37 20.08
C ASP A 91 -17.82 -3.20 18.57
N MET A 92 -18.19 -2.00 18.10
CA MET A 92 -18.21 -1.70 16.67
C MET A 92 -16.79 -1.75 16.08
N GLY A 93 -15.79 -1.29 16.83
CA GLY A 93 -14.37 -1.43 16.44
C GLY A 93 -13.97 -2.90 16.30
N TYR A 94 -14.31 -3.76 17.27
CA TYR A 94 -14.00 -5.20 17.20
C TYR A 94 -14.76 -5.90 16.09
N ALA A 95 -16.03 -5.55 15.84
CA ALA A 95 -16.79 -6.05 14.70
C ALA A 95 -16.12 -5.68 13.36
N LEU A 96 -15.64 -4.45 13.24
CA LEU A 96 -14.87 -4.01 12.07
C LEU A 96 -13.62 -4.87 11.85
N VAL A 97 -12.84 -5.17 12.92
CA VAL A 97 -11.65 -6.01 12.84
C VAL A 97 -12.00 -7.44 12.44
N LEU A 98 -13.09 -7.99 13.01
CA LEU A 98 -13.58 -9.34 12.68
C LEU A 98 -13.98 -9.45 11.21
N LEU A 99 -14.76 -8.49 10.71
CA LEU A 99 -15.17 -8.43 9.31
C LEU A 99 -13.97 -8.25 8.37
N THR A 100 -12.99 -7.43 8.76
CA THR A 100 -11.74 -7.26 8.01
C THR A 100 -10.96 -8.57 7.95
N GLY A 101 -10.88 -9.32 9.06
CA GLY A 101 -10.30 -10.65 9.10
C GLY A 101 -11.00 -11.63 8.16
N ALA A 102 -12.34 -11.64 8.17
CA ALA A 102 -13.15 -12.47 7.25
C ALA A 102 -12.93 -12.09 5.78
N LEU A 103 -12.88 -10.79 5.48
CA LEU A 103 -12.58 -10.31 4.13
C LEU A 103 -11.16 -10.69 3.67
N PHE A 104 -10.17 -10.67 4.56
CA PHE A 104 -8.83 -11.15 4.24
C PHE A 104 -8.82 -12.64 3.90
N PHE A 105 -9.57 -13.47 4.65
CA PHE A 105 -9.75 -14.89 4.31
C PHE A 105 -10.40 -15.06 2.94
N LEU A 106 -11.48 -14.33 2.68
CA LEU A 106 -12.18 -14.38 1.40
C LEU A 106 -11.24 -13.95 0.26
N ALA A 107 -10.54 -12.83 0.41
CA ALA A 107 -9.60 -12.33 -0.58
C ALA A 107 -8.44 -13.30 -0.84
N GLY A 108 -7.88 -13.91 0.21
CA GLY A 108 -6.83 -14.92 0.09
C GLY A 108 -7.32 -16.19 -0.62
N ALA A 109 -8.53 -16.67 -0.28
CA ALA A 109 -9.17 -17.84 -0.92
C ALA A 109 -9.47 -17.58 -2.40
N LEU A 110 -9.94 -16.38 -2.76
CA LEU A 110 -10.20 -15.95 -4.13
C LEU A 110 -8.91 -15.55 -4.88
N ARG A 111 -7.73 -15.70 -4.28
CA ARG A 111 -6.44 -15.34 -4.86
C ARG A 111 -6.34 -13.87 -5.27
N ALA A 112 -6.97 -12.99 -4.51
CA ALA A 112 -6.99 -11.55 -4.76
C ALA A 112 -5.70 -10.81 -4.35
N GLY A 113 -4.58 -11.50 -4.12
CA GLY A 113 -3.27 -10.91 -3.79
C GLY A 113 -2.75 -9.89 -4.80
N PHE A 114 -3.27 -9.93 -6.05
CA PHE A 114 -2.98 -8.93 -7.08
C PHE A 114 -3.47 -7.52 -6.71
N LEU A 115 -4.45 -7.37 -5.79
CA LEU A 115 -4.97 -6.07 -5.35
C LEU A 115 -3.87 -5.15 -4.81
N GLY A 116 -2.81 -5.71 -4.23
CA GLY A 116 -1.65 -4.94 -3.78
C GLY A 116 -0.91 -4.19 -4.91
N ALA A 117 -1.09 -4.58 -6.17
CA ALA A 117 -0.50 -3.90 -7.30
C ALA A 117 -1.21 -2.58 -7.68
N PHE A 118 -2.48 -2.42 -7.30
CA PHE A 118 -3.29 -1.24 -7.62
C PHE A 118 -3.02 -0.04 -6.72
N ILE A 119 -2.34 -0.23 -5.60
CA ILE A 119 -2.02 0.87 -4.70
C ILE A 119 -0.65 1.43 -5.09
N SER A 120 -0.65 2.65 -5.64
CA SER A 120 0.57 3.27 -6.11
C SER A 120 1.50 3.68 -4.95
N ARG A 121 2.81 3.55 -5.15
CA ARG A 121 3.81 3.95 -4.15
C ARG A 121 3.73 5.44 -3.76
N PRO A 122 3.47 6.39 -4.67
CA PRO A 122 3.23 7.79 -4.31
C PRO A 122 2.08 7.96 -3.33
N VAL A 123 0.93 7.29 -3.55
CA VAL A 123 -0.22 7.33 -2.65
C VAL A 123 0.15 6.87 -1.24
N LEU A 124 0.83 5.71 -1.11
CA LEU A 124 1.25 5.20 0.20
C LEU A 124 2.19 6.16 0.93
N ARG A 125 3.12 6.82 0.22
CA ARG A 125 4.05 7.78 0.82
C ARG A 125 3.35 9.04 1.30
N GLY A 126 2.43 9.58 0.48
CA GLY A 126 1.64 10.75 0.83
C GLY A 126 0.71 10.46 2.02
N PHE A 127 0.03 9.32 1.98
CA PHE A 127 -0.80 8.84 3.07
C PHE A 127 -0.01 8.69 4.38
N ALA A 128 1.13 8.00 4.36
CA ALA A 128 1.96 7.80 5.54
C ALA A 128 2.46 9.13 6.14
N TRP A 129 2.79 10.10 5.29
CA TRP A 129 3.16 11.44 5.75
C TRP A 129 1.97 12.19 6.37
N GLY A 130 0.82 12.24 5.70
CA GLY A 130 -0.39 12.88 6.21
C GLY A 130 -0.87 12.25 7.53
N LEU A 131 -0.77 10.92 7.64
CA LEU A 131 -1.07 10.17 8.85
C LEU A 131 -0.11 10.54 10.00
N ALA A 132 1.20 10.57 9.75
CA ALA A 132 2.18 10.94 10.77
C ALA A 132 1.90 12.34 11.32
N VAL A 133 1.63 13.33 10.44
CA VAL A 133 1.23 14.68 10.85
C VAL A 133 -0.06 14.66 11.68
N THR A 134 -1.09 13.91 11.23
CA THR A 134 -2.37 13.81 11.94
C THR A 134 -2.18 13.24 13.34
N ILE A 135 -1.37 12.20 13.49
CA ILE A 135 -1.11 11.58 14.79
C ILE A 135 -0.34 12.53 15.69
N ILE A 136 0.71 13.18 15.18
CA ILE A 136 1.48 14.18 15.96
C ILE A 136 0.55 15.28 16.47
N VAL A 137 -0.31 15.82 15.61
CA VAL A 137 -1.28 16.84 16.01
C VAL A 137 -2.20 16.34 17.12
N LYS A 138 -2.67 15.09 17.04
CA LYS A 138 -3.52 14.48 18.08
C LYS A 138 -2.78 14.22 19.40
N GLN A 139 -1.46 14.16 19.42
CA GLN A 139 -0.67 14.01 20.65
C GLN A 139 -0.43 15.36 21.36
N LEU A 140 -0.53 16.49 20.66
CA LEU A 140 -0.28 17.80 21.26
C LEU A 140 -1.16 18.13 22.47
N PRO A 141 -2.49 17.85 22.48
CA PRO A 141 -3.33 18.06 23.67
C PRO A 141 -2.82 17.32 24.92
N HIS A 142 -2.32 16.09 24.77
CA HIS A 142 -1.75 15.31 25.88
C HIS A 142 -0.44 15.91 26.41
N ILE A 143 0.39 16.50 25.53
CA ILE A 143 1.60 17.23 25.94
C ILE A 143 1.22 18.50 26.69
N VAL A 144 0.22 19.21 26.19
CA VAL A 144 -0.25 20.48 26.80
C VAL A 144 -1.10 20.25 28.05
N GLY A 145 -1.61 19.03 28.24
CA GLY A 145 -2.45 18.67 29.39
C GLY A 145 -3.87 19.21 29.29
N VAL A 146 -4.41 19.37 28.07
CA VAL A 146 -5.78 19.82 27.81
C VAL A 146 -6.61 18.74 27.14
N HIS A 147 -7.94 18.80 27.29
CA HIS A 147 -8.86 17.87 26.64
C HIS A 147 -9.46 18.54 25.41
N VAL A 148 -9.12 18.05 24.23
CA VAL A 148 -9.64 18.56 22.96
C VAL A 148 -10.42 17.44 22.26
N ALA A 149 -11.69 17.69 21.97
CA ALA A 149 -12.51 16.81 21.17
C ALA A 149 -12.27 17.07 19.68
N GLY A 150 -12.07 16.00 18.89
CA GLY A 150 -11.93 16.11 17.44
C GLY A 150 -11.36 14.85 16.80
N THR A 151 -11.95 14.42 15.70
CA THR A 151 -11.48 13.27 14.92
C THR A 151 -10.49 13.65 13.82
N LYS A 152 -10.57 14.91 13.30
CA LYS A 152 -9.72 15.44 12.25
C LYS A 152 -8.61 16.32 12.80
N ALA A 153 -7.44 16.32 12.16
CA ALA A 153 -6.29 17.14 12.58
C ALA A 153 -6.66 18.63 12.71
N ILE A 154 -7.41 19.17 11.75
CA ILE A 154 -7.85 20.58 11.76
C ILE A 154 -8.69 20.90 12.98
N GLN A 155 -9.60 20.01 13.37
CA GLN A 155 -10.47 20.21 14.56
C GLN A 155 -9.64 20.20 15.84
N VAL A 156 -8.65 19.31 15.93
CA VAL A 156 -7.74 19.23 17.09
C VAL A 156 -6.88 20.50 17.20
N VAL A 157 -6.36 21.02 16.08
CA VAL A 157 -5.61 22.29 16.08
C VAL A 157 -6.48 23.44 16.54
N ALA A 158 -7.71 23.57 16.01
CA ALA A 158 -8.64 24.61 16.40
C ALA A 158 -9.04 24.52 17.89
N GLY A 159 -9.35 23.31 18.36
CA GLY A 159 -9.66 23.08 19.78
C GLY A 159 -8.47 23.35 20.69
N LEU A 160 -7.27 22.92 20.30
CA LEU A 160 -6.05 23.21 21.06
C LEU A 160 -5.80 24.72 21.18
N TRP A 161 -6.02 25.48 20.10
CA TRP A 161 -5.89 26.93 20.12
C TRP A 161 -6.88 27.58 21.08
N ALA A 162 -8.12 27.10 21.14
CA ALA A 162 -9.15 27.59 22.03
C ALA A 162 -8.84 27.29 23.53
N GLU A 163 -8.23 26.14 23.80
CA GLU A 163 -7.96 25.66 25.16
C GLU A 163 -6.53 25.97 25.64
N LEU A 164 -5.69 26.66 24.86
CA LEU A 164 -4.31 27.00 25.25
C LEU A 164 -4.21 27.78 26.56
N GLY A 165 -5.23 28.57 26.90
CA GLY A 165 -5.32 29.29 28.18
C GLY A 165 -5.45 28.40 29.42
N GLN A 166 -5.84 27.14 29.23
CA GLN A 166 -5.98 26.13 30.28
C GLN A 166 -4.80 25.15 30.33
N ALA A 167 -3.71 25.46 29.62
CA ALA A 167 -2.54 24.59 29.52
C ALA A 167 -1.97 24.25 30.92
N HIS A 168 -1.77 22.96 31.17
CA HIS A 168 -1.16 22.50 32.41
C HIS A 168 0.37 22.59 32.32
N VAL A 169 0.95 23.59 32.93
CA VAL A 169 2.39 23.95 32.81
C VAL A 169 3.28 22.73 33.11
N LEU A 170 3.00 21.97 34.16
CA LEU A 170 3.79 20.80 34.51
C LEU A 170 3.74 19.71 33.41
N SER A 171 2.58 19.47 32.80
CA SER A 171 2.45 18.53 31.66
C SER A 171 3.29 18.96 30.48
N VAL A 172 3.31 20.28 30.14
CA VAL A 172 4.16 20.85 29.08
C VAL A 172 5.62 20.62 29.38
N GLN A 173 6.07 20.89 30.61
CA GLN A 173 7.46 20.69 31.02
C GLN A 173 7.87 19.21 30.92
N ILE A 174 7.04 18.31 31.43
CA ILE A 174 7.28 16.86 31.36
C ILE A 174 7.36 16.40 29.91
N GLY A 175 6.41 16.80 29.06
CA GLY A 175 6.39 16.44 27.65
C GLY A 175 7.60 16.99 26.90
N ALA A 176 7.99 18.24 27.15
CA ALA A 176 9.18 18.86 26.54
C ALA A 176 10.47 18.15 26.96
N VAL A 177 10.64 17.86 28.26
CA VAL A 177 11.80 17.12 28.79
C VAL A 177 11.85 15.71 28.20
N ALA A 178 10.72 15.00 28.15
CA ALA A 178 10.65 13.66 27.55
C ALA A 178 11.01 13.66 26.07
N LEU A 179 10.52 14.64 25.29
CA LEU A 179 10.84 14.78 23.88
C LEU A 179 12.33 15.12 23.67
N LEU A 180 12.88 16.02 24.45
CA LEU A 180 14.30 16.38 24.41
C LEU A 180 15.16 15.15 24.76
N LEU A 181 14.83 14.44 25.83
CA LEU A 181 15.51 13.23 26.24
C LEU A 181 15.47 12.17 25.13
N TRP A 182 14.29 11.97 24.50
CA TRP A 182 14.15 11.06 23.37
C TRP A 182 15.07 11.46 22.21
N LEU A 183 15.13 12.75 21.85
CA LEU A 183 16.01 13.27 20.80
C LEU A 183 17.49 13.05 21.13
N VAL A 184 17.90 13.33 22.37
CA VAL A 184 19.29 13.13 22.82
C VAL A 184 19.67 11.64 22.77
N LEU A 185 18.82 10.76 23.30
CA LEU A 185 19.06 9.32 23.26
C LEU A 185 19.07 8.79 21.82
N TYR A 186 18.17 9.27 20.97
CA TYR A 186 18.13 8.89 19.57
C TYR A 186 19.44 9.22 18.85
N HIS A 187 19.98 10.43 19.02
CA HIS A 187 21.23 10.84 18.38
C HIS A 187 22.46 10.21 19.05
N GLY A 188 22.46 10.11 20.37
CA GLY A 188 23.59 9.57 21.15
C GLY A 188 23.74 8.05 21.05
N LEU A 189 22.61 7.32 21.08
CA LEU A 189 22.60 5.86 21.05
C LEU A 189 22.40 5.29 19.64
N ARG A 190 22.46 6.11 18.60
CA ARG A 190 22.24 5.69 17.20
C ARG A 190 23.16 4.54 16.75
N ARG A 191 24.31 4.37 17.40
CA ARG A 191 25.26 3.27 17.12
C ARG A 191 24.84 1.95 17.79
N PHE A 192 23.96 2.00 18.78
CA PHE A 192 23.54 0.84 19.56
C PHE A 192 22.11 0.45 19.17
N VAL A 193 21.96 -0.29 18.06
CA VAL A 193 20.67 -0.70 17.50
C VAL A 193 19.82 -1.50 18.50
N PHE A 194 20.45 -2.14 19.50
CA PHE A 194 19.77 -2.99 20.49
C PHE A 194 19.15 -2.21 21.67
N VAL A 195 19.40 -0.91 21.80
CA VAL A 195 18.90 -0.13 22.93
C VAL A 195 17.60 0.57 22.53
N PRO A 196 16.45 0.15 23.09
CA PRO A 196 15.16 0.75 22.78
C PRO A 196 15.01 2.11 23.51
N GLN A 197 15.40 3.20 22.85
CA GLN A 197 15.39 4.56 23.43
C GLN A 197 14.00 4.92 23.99
N SER A 198 12.93 4.50 23.30
CA SER A 198 11.56 4.75 23.73
C SER A 198 11.25 4.12 25.09
N LEU A 199 11.73 2.87 25.34
CA LEU A 199 11.55 2.22 26.64
C LEU A 199 12.31 2.94 27.76
N ILE A 200 13.49 3.47 27.47
CA ILE A 200 14.25 4.24 28.47
C ILE A 200 13.48 5.49 28.86
N VAL A 201 12.97 6.25 27.89
CA VAL A 201 12.18 7.46 28.16
C VAL A 201 10.91 7.14 28.94
N LEU A 202 10.18 6.07 28.56
CA LEU A 202 8.99 5.63 29.29
C LEU A 202 9.34 5.18 30.72
N GLY A 203 10.40 4.39 30.88
CA GLY A 203 10.86 3.92 32.21
C GLY A 203 11.26 5.07 33.12
N LEU A 204 12.01 6.04 32.60
CA LEU A 204 12.36 7.25 33.37
C LEU A 204 11.15 8.11 33.67
N GLY A 205 10.18 8.22 32.75
CA GLY A 205 8.91 8.90 32.97
C GLY A 205 8.07 8.26 34.07
N MET A 206 7.98 6.92 34.10
CA MET A 206 7.31 6.18 35.17
C MET A 206 8.03 6.36 36.53
N ALA A 207 9.35 6.26 36.54
CA ALA A 207 10.14 6.49 37.75
C ALA A 207 9.95 7.92 38.29
N ALA A 208 9.99 8.93 37.41
CA ALA A 208 9.73 10.31 37.77
C ALA A 208 8.28 10.51 38.29
N SER A 209 7.31 9.82 37.72
CA SER A 209 5.91 9.87 38.18
C SER A 209 5.76 9.43 39.64
N VAL A 210 6.46 8.36 40.02
CA VAL A 210 6.48 7.88 41.41
C VAL A 210 7.26 8.83 42.32
N LEU A 211 8.44 9.30 41.89
CA LEU A 211 9.30 10.16 42.72
C LEU A 211 8.72 11.53 43.00
N PHE A 212 8.02 12.11 42.04
CA PHE A 212 7.47 13.45 42.11
C PHE A 212 5.96 13.52 42.29
N ASP A 213 5.30 12.37 42.46
CA ASP A 213 3.86 12.25 42.63
C ASP A 213 3.08 13.08 41.59
N PHE A 214 3.25 12.74 40.32
CA PHE A 214 2.64 13.49 39.23
C PHE A 214 1.13 13.43 39.22
N GLU A 215 0.54 12.34 39.72
CA GLU A 215 -0.92 12.19 39.86
C GLU A 215 -1.50 13.23 40.80
N ALA A 216 -0.93 13.38 41.98
CA ALA A 216 -1.37 14.38 42.98
C ALA A 216 -1.18 15.83 42.48
N ARG A 217 -0.28 16.03 41.52
CA ARG A 217 -0.05 17.33 40.86
C ARG A 217 -0.90 17.57 39.61
N GLY A 218 -1.89 16.71 39.33
CA GLY A 218 -2.84 16.88 38.24
C GLY A 218 -2.33 16.48 36.86
N VAL A 219 -1.20 15.77 36.78
CA VAL A 219 -0.74 15.21 35.49
C VAL A 219 -1.53 13.95 35.17
N ALA A 220 -2.14 13.90 33.99
CA ALA A 220 -2.88 12.73 33.55
C ALA A 220 -1.95 11.53 33.33
N LEU A 221 -2.31 10.37 33.92
CA LEU A 221 -1.63 9.10 33.76
C LEU A 221 -2.43 8.18 32.83
N VAL A 222 -1.79 7.11 32.36
CA VAL A 222 -2.45 6.03 31.56
C VAL A 222 -3.54 5.36 32.41
N GLY A 223 -3.35 5.27 33.74
CA GLY A 223 -4.33 4.69 34.64
C GLY A 223 -4.29 3.16 34.71
N GLN A 224 -5.18 2.59 35.54
CA GLN A 224 -5.18 1.15 35.77
C GLN A 224 -5.45 0.37 34.48
N ILE A 225 -4.60 -0.59 34.22
CA ILE A 225 -4.75 -1.55 33.14
C ILE A 225 -5.45 -2.76 33.73
N ASP A 226 -6.79 -2.79 33.63
CA ASP A 226 -7.57 -3.92 34.09
C ASP A 226 -7.16 -5.18 33.34
N GLY A 227 -6.64 -6.14 34.09
CA GLY A 227 -6.31 -7.46 33.57
C GLY A 227 -7.56 -8.31 33.45
N GLN A 228 -8.57 -7.85 32.70
CA GLN A 228 -9.68 -8.72 32.36
C GLN A 228 -9.12 -9.97 31.71
N ALA A 229 -9.53 -11.12 32.22
CA ALA A 229 -9.09 -12.42 31.71
C ALA A 229 -9.31 -12.45 30.18
N LEU A 230 -8.38 -13.08 29.46
CA LEU A 230 -8.51 -13.42 28.05
C LEU A 230 -9.85 -14.16 27.84
N GLN A 231 -10.91 -13.42 27.57
CA GLN A 231 -12.22 -13.97 27.26
C GLN A 231 -12.50 -13.77 25.79
N LEU A 232 -12.93 -14.86 25.15
CA LEU A 232 -13.45 -14.77 23.80
C LEU A 232 -14.76 -13.97 23.85
N HIS A 233 -14.78 -12.86 23.13
CA HIS A 233 -15.92 -11.96 23.05
C HIS A 233 -16.35 -11.80 21.59
N LEU A 234 -17.63 -12.06 21.34
CA LEU A 234 -18.24 -11.70 20.06
C LEU A 234 -18.85 -10.31 20.22
N PRO A 235 -18.61 -9.39 19.28
CA PRO A 235 -19.15 -8.04 19.35
C PRO A 235 -20.68 -8.06 19.44
N ASP A 236 -21.23 -7.42 20.49
CA ASP A 236 -22.67 -7.29 20.70
C ASP A 236 -23.15 -5.91 20.22
N ILE A 237 -23.50 -5.85 18.95
CA ILE A 237 -23.92 -4.61 18.27
C ILE A 237 -25.18 -4.83 17.43
N SER A 238 -25.91 -3.74 17.19
CA SER A 238 -27.11 -3.76 16.33
C SER A 238 -26.78 -4.11 14.87
N ALA A 239 -27.79 -4.59 14.14
CA ALA A 239 -27.64 -4.90 12.71
C ALA A 239 -27.18 -3.67 11.90
N GLU A 240 -27.63 -2.47 12.28
CA GLU A 240 -27.17 -1.21 11.64
C GLU A 240 -25.68 -1.00 11.82
N HIS A 241 -25.15 -1.22 13.02
CA HIS A 241 -23.71 -1.11 13.28
C HIS A 241 -22.89 -2.19 12.55
N TRP A 242 -23.42 -3.41 12.40
CA TRP A 242 -22.80 -4.44 11.57
C TRP A 242 -22.70 -4.02 10.11
N LEU A 243 -23.77 -3.43 9.54
CA LEU A 243 -23.75 -2.91 8.18
C LEU A 243 -22.71 -1.79 8.02
N ARG A 244 -22.68 -0.83 8.94
CA ARG A 244 -21.68 0.25 8.92
C ARG A 244 -20.24 -0.26 9.08
N ALA A 245 -20.01 -1.26 9.93
CA ALA A 245 -18.71 -1.90 10.05
C ALA A 245 -18.32 -2.61 8.74
N ALA A 246 -19.29 -3.26 8.05
CA ALA A 246 -19.08 -3.90 6.77
C ALA A 246 -18.74 -2.90 5.63
N GLU A 247 -19.29 -1.68 5.68
CA GLU A 247 -18.95 -0.60 4.74
C GLU A 247 -17.48 -0.11 4.91
N ILE A 248 -16.98 -0.12 6.15
CA ILE A 248 -15.63 0.35 6.47
C ILE A 248 -14.57 -0.76 6.28
N ALA A 249 -14.95 -2.02 6.47
CA ALA A 249 -14.01 -3.16 6.48
C ALA A 249 -13.18 -3.32 5.19
N PRO A 250 -13.72 -3.10 3.96
CA PRO A 250 -12.90 -3.14 2.74
C PRO A 250 -11.79 -2.10 2.73
N ALA A 251 -12.06 -0.90 3.25
CA ALA A 251 -11.04 0.15 3.33
C ALA A 251 -9.94 -0.20 4.32
N LEU A 252 -10.30 -0.75 5.49
CA LEU A 252 -9.32 -1.23 6.47
C LEU A 252 -8.49 -2.39 5.91
N LEU A 253 -9.11 -3.34 5.19
CA LEU A 253 -8.41 -4.42 4.49
C LEU A 253 -7.38 -3.85 3.51
N LEU A 254 -7.78 -2.92 2.63
CA LEU A 254 -6.89 -2.35 1.62
C LEU A 254 -5.69 -1.64 2.24
N ILE A 255 -5.89 -0.88 3.31
CA ILE A 255 -4.82 -0.16 4.00
C ILE A 255 -3.87 -1.14 4.70
N LEU A 256 -4.41 -2.06 5.48
CA LEU A 256 -3.61 -3.08 6.16
C LEU A 256 -2.83 -3.93 5.17
N PHE A 257 -3.47 -4.35 4.06
CA PHE A 257 -2.80 -5.15 3.04
C PHE A 257 -1.71 -4.34 2.34
N ALA A 258 -1.98 -3.10 1.96
CA ALA A 258 -1.02 -2.25 1.28
C ALA A 258 0.25 -2.00 2.11
N GLU A 259 0.09 -1.64 3.39
CA GLU A 259 1.20 -1.44 4.32
C GLU A 259 1.95 -2.74 4.59
N SER A 260 1.22 -3.81 4.91
CA SER A 260 1.80 -5.09 5.27
C SER A 260 2.50 -5.75 4.09
N TRP A 261 1.85 -5.82 2.93
CA TRP A 261 2.45 -6.37 1.72
C TRP A 261 3.65 -5.54 1.24
N GLY A 262 3.55 -4.20 1.35
CA GLY A 262 4.66 -3.30 1.06
C GLY A 262 5.89 -3.58 1.92
N SER A 263 5.70 -3.79 3.23
CA SER A 263 6.74 -4.15 4.18
C SER A 263 7.35 -5.52 3.89
N VAL A 264 6.51 -6.55 3.78
CA VAL A 264 6.90 -7.94 3.49
C VAL A 264 7.68 -8.02 2.17
N ARG A 265 7.14 -7.45 1.09
CA ARG A 265 7.77 -7.49 -0.24
C ARG A 265 9.08 -6.71 -0.29
N SER A 266 9.16 -5.56 0.39
CA SER A 266 10.39 -4.75 0.42
C SER A 266 11.56 -5.51 1.04
N LEU A 267 11.32 -6.20 2.16
CA LEU A 267 12.34 -7.03 2.81
C LEU A 267 12.65 -8.29 1.99
N ALA A 268 11.63 -8.94 1.45
CA ALA A 268 11.83 -10.12 0.59
C ALA A 268 12.72 -9.82 -0.62
N LEU A 269 12.56 -8.66 -1.26
CA LEU A 269 13.42 -8.23 -2.37
C LEU A 269 14.88 -7.96 -1.93
N GLN A 270 15.09 -7.50 -0.69
CA GLN A 270 16.44 -7.25 -0.15
C GLN A 270 17.16 -8.55 0.26
N THR A 271 16.40 -9.54 0.71
CA THR A 271 16.93 -10.77 1.29
C THR A 271 16.85 -11.97 0.34
N GLY A 272 16.23 -11.82 -0.83
CA GLY A 272 16.01 -12.89 -1.80
C GLY A 272 14.93 -13.91 -1.38
N ASP A 273 14.09 -13.58 -0.39
CA ASP A 273 13.03 -14.46 0.09
C ASP A 273 11.87 -14.56 -0.89
N ARG A 274 11.22 -15.71 -0.90
CA ARG A 274 9.98 -15.92 -1.66
C ARG A 274 8.79 -15.71 -0.73
N VAL A 275 7.91 -14.78 -1.08
CA VAL A 275 6.68 -14.47 -0.34
C VAL A 275 5.47 -14.58 -1.27
N ASP A 276 4.37 -15.09 -0.73
CA ASP A 276 3.13 -15.30 -1.47
C ASP A 276 2.01 -14.40 -0.91
N ALA A 277 1.50 -13.50 -1.76
CA ALA A 277 0.52 -12.49 -1.36
C ALA A 277 -0.81 -13.10 -0.85
N ASN A 278 -1.24 -14.23 -1.41
CA ASN A 278 -2.50 -14.86 -1.00
C ASN A 278 -2.35 -15.53 0.37
N ARG A 279 -1.22 -16.20 0.62
CA ARG A 279 -0.92 -16.75 1.95
C ARG A 279 -0.74 -15.66 3.01
N GLU A 280 -0.15 -14.53 2.63
CA GLU A 280 -0.07 -13.36 3.52
C GLU A 280 -1.47 -12.87 3.90
N MET A 281 -2.41 -12.77 2.93
CA MET A 281 -3.80 -12.42 3.22
C MET A 281 -4.46 -13.38 4.21
N LEU A 282 -4.27 -14.70 4.04
CA LEU A 282 -4.80 -15.69 4.98
C LEU A 282 -4.20 -15.53 6.39
N ALA A 283 -2.90 -15.23 6.48
CA ALA A 283 -2.22 -15.02 7.75
C ALA A 283 -2.70 -13.73 8.46
N PHE A 284 -2.89 -12.64 7.71
CA PHE A 284 -3.48 -11.41 8.24
C PHE A 284 -4.95 -11.63 8.62
N GLY A 285 -5.69 -12.42 7.84
CA GLY A 285 -7.06 -12.81 8.17
C GLY A 285 -7.17 -13.50 9.51
N ALA A 286 -6.35 -14.53 9.74
CA ALA A 286 -6.31 -15.25 11.01
C ALA A 286 -5.91 -14.34 12.18
N SER A 287 -4.86 -13.52 11.98
CA SER A 287 -4.38 -12.61 13.02
C SER A 287 -5.44 -11.58 13.41
N ASN A 288 -6.15 -11.00 12.43
CA ASN A 288 -7.21 -10.02 12.70
C ASN A 288 -8.44 -10.67 13.31
N ALA A 289 -8.89 -11.84 12.83
CA ALA A 289 -10.05 -12.53 13.40
C ALA A 289 -9.81 -12.92 14.86
N ILE A 290 -8.64 -13.47 15.20
CA ILE A 290 -8.30 -13.83 16.58
C ILE A 290 -8.13 -12.56 17.44
N SER A 291 -7.52 -11.50 16.89
CA SER A 291 -7.41 -10.22 17.58
C SER A 291 -8.78 -9.67 17.94
N ALA A 292 -9.72 -9.66 17.01
CA ALA A 292 -11.09 -9.19 17.23
C ALA A 292 -11.82 -9.97 18.33
N LEU A 293 -11.72 -11.31 18.29
CA LEU A 293 -12.34 -12.18 19.30
C LEU A 293 -11.75 -11.98 20.72
N LEU A 294 -10.53 -11.48 20.82
CA LEU A 294 -9.88 -11.11 22.05
C LEU A 294 -9.97 -9.59 22.33
N GLN A 295 -10.91 -8.90 21.70
CA GLN A 295 -11.11 -7.46 21.83
C GLN A 295 -9.87 -6.62 21.48
N GLY A 296 -9.05 -7.14 20.57
CA GLY A 296 -7.83 -6.47 20.13
C GLY A 296 -8.06 -5.50 18.97
N LEU A 297 -7.07 -4.64 18.75
CA LEU A 297 -6.98 -3.73 17.61
C LEU A 297 -6.70 -4.49 16.30
N PRO A 298 -6.93 -3.87 15.14
CA PRO A 298 -6.51 -4.43 13.87
C PRO A 298 -4.99 -4.49 13.78
N VAL A 299 -4.47 -5.58 13.19
CA VAL A 299 -3.03 -5.87 13.12
C VAL A 299 -2.55 -6.05 11.68
N GLY A 300 -1.32 -5.61 11.42
CA GLY A 300 -0.64 -5.73 10.14
C GLY A 300 0.88 -5.74 10.30
N ALA A 301 1.61 -6.05 9.23
CA ALA A 301 3.07 -6.06 9.22
C ALA A 301 3.63 -4.64 9.03
N GLY A 302 3.91 -3.95 10.11
CA GLY A 302 4.50 -2.61 10.09
C GLY A 302 5.93 -2.60 9.55
N PHE A 303 6.29 -1.54 8.79
CA PHE A 303 7.65 -1.37 8.27
C PHE A 303 8.70 -1.21 9.39
N SER A 304 8.37 -0.48 10.48
CA SER A 304 9.28 -0.21 11.60
C SER A 304 9.66 -1.49 12.33
N ALA A 305 8.67 -2.28 12.71
CA ALA A 305 8.88 -3.52 13.46
C ALA A 305 9.62 -4.58 12.63
N ALA A 306 9.28 -4.73 11.34
CA ALA A 306 9.94 -5.66 10.44
C ALA A 306 11.40 -5.25 10.15
N ALA A 307 11.65 -3.95 9.94
CA ALA A 307 13.00 -3.41 9.77
C ALA A 307 13.84 -3.55 11.05
N ALA A 308 13.25 -3.31 12.23
CA ALA A 308 13.91 -3.50 13.51
C ALA A 308 14.29 -4.97 13.74
N ASN A 309 13.41 -5.92 13.42
CA ASN A 309 13.70 -7.35 13.47
C ASN A 309 14.90 -7.72 12.58
N HIS A 310 14.87 -7.26 11.32
CA HIS A 310 15.97 -7.50 10.39
C HIS A 310 17.28 -6.89 10.85
N ALA A 311 17.27 -5.60 11.29
CA ALA A 311 18.43 -4.87 11.79
C ALA A 311 19.01 -5.48 13.08
N ALA A 312 18.16 -6.02 13.96
CA ALA A 312 18.55 -6.73 15.17
C ALA A 312 19.10 -8.14 14.88
N GLY A 313 19.17 -8.56 13.61
CA GLY A 313 19.76 -9.82 13.20
C GLY A 313 18.83 -11.02 13.30
N GLY A 314 17.52 -10.82 13.38
CA GLY A 314 16.50 -11.86 13.24
C GLY A 314 16.64 -12.55 11.89
N ARG A 315 16.55 -13.88 11.86
CA ARG A 315 16.75 -14.67 10.64
C ARG A 315 15.61 -15.65 10.38
N SER A 316 14.76 -15.85 11.34
CA SER A 316 13.65 -16.80 11.24
C SER A 316 12.40 -16.29 11.95
N LYS A 317 11.29 -16.98 11.75
CA LYS A 317 10.01 -16.70 12.42
C LYS A 317 10.09 -16.84 13.96
N TRP A 318 11.12 -17.48 14.49
CA TRP A 318 11.36 -17.59 15.94
C TRP A 318 11.57 -16.22 16.59
N ALA A 319 12.07 -15.22 15.85
CA ALA A 319 12.18 -13.85 16.36
C ALA A 319 10.79 -13.26 16.70
N SER A 320 9.76 -13.57 15.91
CA SER A 320 8.39 -13.15 16.19
C SER A 320 7.82 -13.82 17.45
N PHE A 321 8.02 -15.14 17.61
CA PHE A 321 7.61 -15.85 18.84
C PHE A 321 8.38 -15.36 20.06
N ALA A 322 9.67 -15.09 19.92
CA ALA A 322 10.48 -14.53 21.00
C ALA A 322 10.00 -13.14 21.41
N SER A 323 9.58 -12.31 20.43
CA SER A 323 8.98 -11.00 20.74
C SER A 323 7.64 -11.15 21.47
N GLY A 324 6.84 -12.15 21.11
CA GLY A 324 5.58 -12.48 21.81
C GLY A 324 5.82 -12.91 23.26
N ALA A 325 6.79 -13.82 23.48
CA ALA A 325 7.16 -14.26 24.82
C ALA A 325 7.69 -13.11 25.68
N ALA A 326 8.56 -12.26 25.10
CA ALA A 326 9.10 -11.09 25.78
C ALA A 326 7.99 -10.08 26.11
N LEU A 327 7.07 -9.81 25.19
CA LEU A 327 5.93 -8.92 25.39
C LEU A 327 5.00 -9.46 26.48
N ALA A 328 4.69 -10.76 26.48
CA ALA A 328 3.89 -11.39 27.52
C ALA A 328 4.53 -11.28 28.90
N LEU A 329 5.86 -11.50 29.00
CA LEU A 329 6.61 -11.33 30.22
C LEU A 329 6.60 -9.88 30.72
N LEU A 330 6.78 -8.92 29.81
CA LEU A 330 6.70 -7.49 30.13
C LEU A 330 5.30 -7.12 30.63
N LEU A 331 4.25 -7.61 30.00
CA LEU A 331 2.86 -7.38 30.45
C LEU A 331 2.60 -7.97 31.83
N TRP A 332 3.09 -9.17 32.09
CA TRP A 332 2.91 -9.80 33.40
C TRP A 332 3.62 -9.04 34.52
N GLN A 333 4.88 -8.61 34.27
CA GLN A 333 5.70 -7.92 35.27
C GLN A 333 5.42 -6.41 35.37
N ALA A 334 5.15 -5.73 34.24
CA ALA A 334 5.13 -4.27 34.15
C ALA A 334 3.72 -3.66 34.19
N ARG A 335 2.65 -4.45 34.32
CA ARG A 335 1.27 -3.95 34.30
C ARG A 335 1.01 -2.82 35.29
N ALA A 336 1.47 -2.99 36.53
CA ALA A 336 1.31 -1.98 37.57
C ALA A 336 2.15 -0.71 37.28
N TRP A 337 3.31 -0.87 36.65
CA TRP A 337 4.17 0.26 36.27
C TRP A 337 3.61 1.05 35.10
N LEU A 338 2.99 0.40 34.13
CA LEU A 338 2.38 1.07 32.99
C LEU A 338 1.23 1.99 33.40
N ALA A 339 0.53 1.66 34.48
CA ALA A 339 -0.53 2.51 35.05
C ALA A 339 0.00 3.89 35.49
N LEU A 340 1.27 3.95 35.93
CA LEU A 340 1.95 5.15 36.41
C LEU A 340 2.55 6.00 35.29
N LEU A 341 2.41 5.59 34.04
CA LEU A 341 2.99 6.29 32.88
C LEU A 341 2.26 7.62 32.62
N PRO A 342 2.97 8.78 32.66
CA PRO A 342 2.36 10.07 32.34
C PRO A 342 2.01 10.17 30.85
N LEU A 343 0.78 10.59 30.53
CA LEU A 343 0.35 10.82 29.14
C LEU A 343 1.26 11.79 28.37
N PRO A 344 1.78 12.89 28.96
CA PRO A 344 2.73 13.75 28.28
C PRO A 344 4.03 13.04 27.83
N VAL A 345 4.53 12.09 28.63
CA VAL A 345 5.72 11.28 28.28
C VAL A 345 5.41 10.35 27.11
N LEU A 346 4.27 9.67 27.19
CA LEU A 346 3.80 8.79 26.10
C LEU A 346 3.65 9.57 24.80
N ALA A 347 2.95 10.71 24.85
CA ALA A 347 2.75 11.58 23.70
C ALA A 347 4.07 12.08 23.10
N ALA A 348 5.04 12.48 23.94
CA ALA A 348 6.36 12.90 23.50
C ALA A 348 7.12 11.79 22.78
N VAL A 349 7.05 10.54 23.28
CA VAL A 349 7.67 9.38 22.63
C VAL A 349 7.01 9.11 21.26
N VAL A 350 5.68 9.18 21.16
CA VAL A 350 4.94 9.00 19.89
C VAL A 350 5.37 10.09 18.87
N VAL A 351 5.40 11.35 19.29
CA VAL A 351 5.88 12.47 18.47
C VAL A 351 7.32 12.23 18.03
N GLY A 352 8.18 11.79 18.93
CA GLY A 352 9.58 11.45 18.65
C GLY A 352 9.69 10.38 17.55
N ILE A 353 9.00 9.25 17.70
CA ILE A 353 9.02 8.14 16.73
C ILE A 353 8.55 8.61 15.35
N LEU A 354 7.45 9.36 15.28
CA LEU A 354 6.84 9.79 14.02
C LEU A 354 7.57 10.98 13.38
N SER A 355 8.34 11.74 14.14
CA SER A 355 9.06 12.94 13.66
C SER A 355 10.06 12.61 12.54
N HIS A 356 10.58 11.38 12.48
CA HIS A 356 11.46 10.92 11.40
C HIS A 356 10.80 10.97 10.02
N ASN A 357 9.49 10.77 9.97
CA ASN A 357 8.71 10.76 8.73
C ASN A 357 8.18 12.15 8.36
N LEU A 358 8.39 13.17 9.19
CA LEU A 358 7.91 14.54 8.93
C LEU A 358 8.62 15.20 7.76
N TRP A 359 9.91 14.88 7.50
CA TRP A 359 10.58 15.45 6.34
C TRP A 359 10.20 14.67 5.08
N PRO A 360 9.42 15.25 4.15
CA PRO A 360 8.80 14.52 3.05
C PRO A 360 9.78 14.21 1.89
N LYS A 361 11.01 13.75 2.20
CA LYS A 361 12.04 13.47 1.19
C LYS A 361 11.54 12.57 0.06
N ALA A 362 10.76 11.54 0.41
CA ALA A 362 10.24 10.59 -0.55
C ALA A 362 9.13 11.19 -1.43
N VAL A 363 8.30 12.09 -0.86
CA VAL A 363 7.27 12.83 -1.60
C VAL A 363 7.92 13.85 -2.52
N LEU A 364 8.87 14.65 -2.01
CA LEU A 364 9.61 15.66 -2.79
C LEU A 364 10.43 15.03 -3.93
N LYS A 365 11.09 13.90 -3.66
CA LYS A 365 11.80 13.14 -4.71
C LYS A 365 10.84 12.66 -5.78
N GLY A 366 9.65 12.17 -5.39
CA GLY A 366 8.62 11.76 -6.33
C GLY A 366 8.16 12.91 -7.22
N LEU A 367 7.88 14.08 -6.63
CA LEU A 367 7.45 15.26 -7.39
C LEU A 367 8.47 15.72 -8.43
N ARG A 368 9.77 15.55 -8.17
CA ARG A 368 10.84 15.86 -9.16
C ARG A 368 10.85 14.89 -10.33
N LEU A 369 10.36 13.65 -10.14
CA LEU A 369 10.28 12.65 -11.21
C LEU A 369 9.06 12.86 -12.11
N GLY A 370 8.11 13.69 -11.70
CA GLY A 370 6.89 13.97 -12.47
C GLY A 370 5.88 12.81 -12.48
N GLY A 371 5.00 12.80 -13.48
CA GLY A 371 4.01 11.73 -13.67
C GLY A 371 2.91 11.74 -12.61
N ASP A 372 2.75 10.63 -11.88
CA ASP A 372 1.71 10.40 -10.88
C ASP A 372 2.09 10.85 -9.45
N ALA A 373 3.24 11.50 -9.29
CA ALA A 373 3.76 11.89 -7.97
C ALA A 373 2.88 12.91 -7.21
N TRP A 374 2.05 13.70 -7.90
CA TRP A 374 1.09 14.61 -7.30
C TRP A 374 0.01 13.87 -6.47
N LEU A 375 -0.23 12.57 -6.76
CA LEU A 375 -1.10 11.72 -5.94
C LEU A 375 -0.62 11.64 -4.49
N ALA A 376 0.69 11.75 -4.25
CA ALA A 376 1.22 11.78 -2.89
C ALA A 376 0.77 13.03 -2.12
N VAL A 377 0.77 14.19 -2.79
CA VAL A 377 0.28 15.43 -2.19
C VAL A 377 -1.22 15.35 -1.93
N MET A 378 -1.97 14.84 -2.90
CA MET A 378 -3.41 14.66 -2.77
C MET A 378 -3.76 13.71 -1.62
N ALA A 379 -3.05 12.58 -1.49
CA ALA A 379 -3.23 11.64 -0.39
C ALA A 379 -2.94 12.30 0.97
N ALA A 380 -1.83 13.05 1.07
CA ALA A 380 -1.45 13.76 2.28
C ALA A 380 -2.51 14.80 2.70
N VAL A 381 -2.92 15.66 1.77
CA VAL A 381 -3.95 16.68 2.00
C VAL A 381 -5.30 16.03 2.31
N GLY A 382 -5.65 14.97 1.58
CA GLY A 382 -6.88 14.21 1.81
C GLY A 382 -6.98 13.69 3.25
N VAL A 383 -5.89 13.12 3.78
CA VAL A 383 -5.82 12.63 5.17
C VAL A 383 -5.99 13.78 6.17
N LEU A 384 -5.33 14.90 5.95
CA LEU A 384 -5.37 16.05 6.88
C LEU A 384 -6.75 16.72 6.92
N VAL A 385 -7.42 16.81 5.76
CA VAL A 385 -8.70 17.55 5.61
C VAL A 385 -9.90 16.64 5.89
N PHE A 386 -9.96 15.47 5.25
CA PHE A 386 -11.11 14.57 5.32
C PHE A 386 -10.97 13.49 6.39
N GLY A 387 -9.76 13.34 6.95
CA GLY A 387 -9.41 12.29 7.90
C GLY A 387 -8.84 11.05 7.21
N VAL A 388 -8.35 10.10 8.02
CA VAL A 388 -7.54 8.97 7.57
C VAL A 388 -8.28 8.09 6.57
N LEU A 389 -9.52 7.70 6.91
CA LEU A 389 -10.32 6.80 6.08
C LEU A 389 -10.63 7.40 4.70
N PHE A 390 -11.30 8.58 4.70
CA PHE A 390 -11.71 9.22 3.45
C PHE A 390 -10.52 9.70 2.62
N GLY A 391 -9.45 10.17 3.27
CA GLY A 391 -8.21 10.56 2.60
C GLY A 391 -7.59 9.40 1.84
N MET A 392 -7.56 8.19 2.43
CA MET A 392 -7.05 6.99 1.77
C MET A 392 -7.96 6.52 0.63
N LEU A 393 -9.27 6.45 0.85
CA LEU A 393 -10.22 6.07 -0.20
C LEU A 393 -10.14 6.99 -1.41
N LEU A 394 -10.07 8.30 -1.18
CA LEU A 394 -9.88 9.29 -2.23
C LEU A 394 -8.58 9.05 -3.01
N ALA A 395 -7.49 8.81 -2.30
CA ALA A 395 -6.17 8.64 -2.90
C ALA A 395 -6.06 7.35 -3.72
N VAL A 396 -6.58 6.23 -3.20
CA VAL A 396 -6.62 4.94 -3.91
C VAL A 396 -7.56 5.02 -5.11
N GLY A 397 -8.77 5.57 -4.92
CA GLY A 397 -9.74 5.76 -6.01
C GLY A 397 -9.18 6.63 -7.14
N SER A 398 -8.51 7.73 -6.80
CA SER A 398 -7.86 8.59 -7.80
C SER A 398 -6.68 7.91 -8.50
N SER A 399 -5.89 7.11 -7.78
CA SER A 399 -4.81 6.31 -8.37
C SER A 399 -5.34 5.32 -9.40
N LEU A 400 -6.42 4.61 -9.05
CA LEU A 400 -7.08 3.67 -9.95
C LEU A 400 -7.70 4.38 -11.15
N LEU A 401 -8.40 5.50 -10.93
CA LEU A 401 -8.99 6.30 -12.01
C LEU A 401 -7.93 6.80 -12.99
N LEU A 402 -6.78 7.26 -12.48
CA LEU A 402 -5.66 7.67 -13.34
C LEU A 402 -5.06 6.52 -14.14
N ALA A 403 -4.94 5.34 -13.52
CA ALA A 403 -4.48 4.15 -14.23
C ALA A 403 -5.43 3.79 -15.36
N ILE A 404 -6.74 3.75 -15.10
CA ILE A 404 -7.77 3.50 -16.11
C ILE A 404 -7.72 4.57 -17.20
N ARG A 405 -7.66 5.86 -16.82
CA ARG A 405 -7.59 6.96 -17.80
C ARG A 405 -6.36 6.86 -18.69
N ARG A 406 -5.20 6.47 -18.15
CA ARG A 406 -3.97 6.30 -18.92
C ARG A 406 -4.13 5.22 -20.00
N PHE A 407 -4.72 4.09 -19.65
CA PHE A 407 -5.00 3.01 -20.63
C PHE A 407 -6.12 3.39 -21.62
N ALA A 408 -7.08 4.21 -21.19
CA ALA A 408 -8.17 4.66 -22.04
C ALA A 408 -7.79 5.77 -23.04
N GLN A 409 -6.63 6.42 -22.88
CA GLN A 409 -6.12 7.43 -23.82
C GLN A 409 -4.99 6.82 -24.68
N PRO A 410 -5.33 6.10 -25.74
CA PRO A 410 -4.34 5.37 -26.52
C PRO A 410 -3.46 6.34 -27.32
N ILE A 411 -2.17 6.02 -27.36
CA ILE A 411 -1.23 6.62 -28.29
C ILE A 411 -1.24 5.77 -29.56
N VAL A 412 -1.50 6.40 -30.68
CA VAL A 412 -1.44 5.78 -32.02
C VAL A 412 -0.30 6.41 -32.77
N THR A 413 0.55 5.60 -33.37
CA THR A 413 1.78 6.03 -34.01
C THR A 413 1.78 5.65 -35.48
N GLU A 414 2.12 6.59 -36.36
CA GLU A 414 2.43 6.30 -37.75
C GLU A 414 3.85 5.76 -37.87
N LEU A 415 4.01 4.61 -38.48
CA LEU A 415 5.32 3.99 -38.71
C LEU A 415 5.85 4.32 -40.12
N GLY A 416 7.17 4.47 -40.22
CA GLY A 416 7.89 4.55 -41.46
C GLY A 416 9.06 3.58 -41.47
N GLN A 417 9.51 3.18 -42.66
CA GLN A 417 10.66 2.30 -42.85
C GLN A 417 11.96 3.04 -42.63
N LEU A 418 12.86 2.50 -41.82
CA LEU A 418 14.24 2.99 -41.75
C LEU A 418 15.00 2.62 -43.02
N PRO A 419 15.64 3.59 -43.70
CA PRO A 419 16.33 3.35 -44.99
C PRO A 419 17.37 2.22 -44.89
N GLY A 420 17.28 1.28 -45.82
CA GLY A 420 18.23 0.15 -45.92
C GLY A 420 17.99 -0.96 -44.87
N THR A 421 16.92 -0.91 -44.12
CA THR A 421 16.55 -1.94 -43.14
C THR A 421 15.14 -2.48 -43.39
N ARG A 422 14.77 -3.54 -42.65
CA ARG A 422 13.40 -4.09 -42.60
C ARG A 422 12.62 -3.57 -41.39
N ASP A 423 13.14 -2.57 -40.67
CA ASP A 423 12.58 -2.05 -39.45
C ASP A 423 11.68 -0.84 -39.71
N TYR A 424 10.56 -0.81 -38.99
CA TYR A 424 9.59 0.28 -39.04
C TYR A 424 9.52 0.98 -37.67
N GLN A 425 9.72 2.31 -37.69
CA GLN A 425 9.80 3.13 -36.48
C GLN A 425 8.84 4.30 -36.52
N ASP A 426 8.58 4.86 -35.35
CA ASP A 426 7.74 6.04 -35.14
C ASP A 426 8.36 7.24 -35.92
N ARG A 427 7.63 7.72 -36.91
CA ARG A 427 8.05 8.85 -37.74
C ARG A 427 8.19 10.16 -36.98
N SER A 428 7.46 10.31 -35.89
CA SER A 428 7.54 11.52 -35.06
C SER A 428 8.85 11.60 -34.27
N ARG A 429 9.44 10.43 -33.95
CA ARG A 429 10.70 10.31 -33.19
C ARG A 429 11.91 10.01 -34.08
N HIS A 430 11.66 9.45 -35.25
CA HIS A 430 12.65 9.05 -36.26
C HIS A 430 12.37 9.76 -37.58
N PRO A 431 12.83 11.02 -37.74
CA PRO A 431 12.59 11.81 -38.96
C PRO A 431 13.17 11.15 -40.24
N GLU A 432 14.16 10.26 -40.07
CA GLU A 432 14.77 9.46 -41.14
C GLU A 432 13.85 8.33 -41.63
N ALA A 433 12.82 7.96 -40.88
CA ALA A 433 11.90 6.91 -41.29
C ALA A 433 10.98 7.39 -42.43
N VAL A 434 11.06 6.69 -43.55
CA VAL A 434 10.34 7.06 -44.76
C VAL A 434 8.96 6.43 -44.80
N ARG A 435 7.95 7.22 -45.18
CA ARG A 435 6.60 6.71 -45.43
C ARG A 435 6.61 5.82 -46.68
N THR A 436 5.87 4.72 -46.62
CA THR A 436 5.59 3.92 -47.81
C THR A 436 4.40 4.55 -48.53
N ASP A 437 4.57 4.85 -49.83
CA ASP A 437 3.52 5.46 -50.64
C ASP A 437 2.26 4.60 -50.65
N ASP A 438 1.09 5.27 -50.52
CA ASP A 438 -0.24 4.68 -50.52
C ASP A 438 -0.54 3.65 -49.41
N ILE A 439 0.38 3.45 -48.46
CA ILE A 439 0.19 2.55 -47.30
C ILE A 439 0.31 3.38 -46.03
N LEU A 440 -0.78 3.45 -45.25
CA LEU A 440 -0.76 4.02 -43.90
C LEU A 440 -0.42 2.92 -42.89
N ILE A 441 0.80 2.90 -42.38
CA ILE A 441 1.23 1.92 -41.38
C ILE A 441 1.02 2.52 -40.00
N VAL A 442 0.23 1.82 -39.19
CA VAL A 442 -0.20 2.29 -37.86
C VAL A 442 0.12 1.24 -36.81
N ARG A 443 0.63 1.69 -35.68
CA ARG A 443 0.79 0.88 -34.47
C ARG A 443 0.09 1.54 -33.31
N THR A 444 -0.65 0.75 -32.52
CA THR A 444 -1.10 1.17 -31.20
C THR A 444 0.04 0.99 -30.21
N GLU A 445 0.28 1.95 -29.33
CA GLU A 445 1.30 1.84 -28.29
C GLU A 445 0.74 1.20 -27.00
N GLU A 446 -0.58 1.02 -26.92
CA GLU A 446 -1.30 0.39 -25.80
C GLU A 446 -2.19 -0.75 -26.34
N PRO A 447 -2.46 -1.80 -25.53
CA PRO A 447 -3.40 -2.85 -25.89
C PRO A 447 -4.80 -2.29 -26.19
N LEU A 448 -5.45 -2.84 -27.22
CA LEU A 448 -6.84 -2.49 -27.55
C LEU A 448 -7.81 -3.23 -26.62
N PHE A 449 -8.79 -2.52 -26.09
CA PHE A 449 -9.85 -3.06 -25.25
C PHE A 449 -11.08 -2.14 -25.27
N PHE A 450 -12.17 -2.53 -24.58
CA PHE A 450 -13.45 -1.84 -24.63
C PHE A 450 -13.39 -0.30 -24.40
N ALA A 451 -12.40 0.20 -23.63
CA ALA A 451 -12.34 1.61 -23.28
C ALA A 451 -11.57 2.49 -24.29
N ASN A 452 -10.82 1.90 -25.22
CA ASN A 452 -9.96 2.66 -26.13
C ASN A 452 -10.13 2.31 -27.62
N ALA A 453 -10.63 1.12 -27.95
CA ALA A 453 -10.66 0.63 -29.33
C ALA A 453 -11.39 1.57 -30.31
N GLU A 454 -12.59 2.03 -29.94
CA GLU A 454 -13.35 2.95 -30.79
C GLU A 454 -12.60 4.27 -31.05
N GLN A 455 -11.97 4.84 -30.00
CA GLN A 455 -11.20 6.08 -30.12
C GLN A 455 -9.97 5.91 -31.02
N VAL A 456 -9.28 4.76 -30.90
CA VAL A 456 -8.16 4.42 -31.79
C VAL A 456 -8.62 4.42 -33.23
N PHE A 457 -9.70 3.70 -33.54
CA PHE A 457 -10.16 3.58 -34.93
C PHE A 457 -10.72 4.88 -35.48
N GLN A 458 -11.39 5.70 -34.66
CA GLN A 458 -11.80 7.06 -35.04
C GLN A 458 -10.58 7.92 -35.36
N PHE A 459 -9.52 7.85 -34.55
CA PHE A 459 -8.28 8.61 -34.78
C PHE A 459 -7.57 8.17 -36.06
N VAL A 460 -7.42 6.86 -36.28
CA VAL A 460 -6.88 6.33 -37.54
C VAL A 460 -7.72 6.75 -38.73
N GLY A 461 -9.06 6.75 -38.59
CA GLY A 461 -9.97 7.23 -39.61
C GLY A 461 -9.73 8.70 -40.02
N THR A 462 -9.33 9.57 -39.06
CA THR A 462 -8.95 10.97 -39.41
C THR A 462 -7.70 11.03 -40.28
N TRP A 463 -6.73 10.12 -40.05
CA TRP A 463 -5.55 10.02 -40.89
C TRP A 463 -5.88 9.48 -42.27
N VAL A 464 -6.75 8.47 -42.36
CA VAL A 464 -7.22 7.92 -43.64
C VAL A 464 -7.90 9.01 -44.49
N ALA A 465 -8.78 9.80 -43.89
CA ALA A 465 -9.46 10.91 -44.60
C ALA A 465 -8.49 11.97 -45.09
N LYS A 466 -7.41 12.26 -44.36
CA LYS A 466 -6.40 13.26 -44.70
C LYS A 466 -5.38 12.76 -45.73
N LEU A 467 -4.91 11.52 -45.55
CA LEU A 467 -3.79 10.96 -46.34
C LEU A 467 -4.25 10.19 -47.57
N ARG A 468 -5.52 9.72 -47.56
CA ARG A 468 -6.15 8.91 -48.63
C ARG A 468 -5.29 7.72 -49.06
N PRO A 469 -4.85 6.86 -48.12
CA PRO A 469 -4.08 5.68 -48.52
C PRO A 469 -4.97 4.66 -49.20
N ASP A 470 -4.40 3.81 -50.02
CA ASP A 470 -5.11 2.65 -50.60
C ASP A 470 -5.25 1.52 -49.55
N THR A 471 -4.27 1.44 -48.64
CA THR A 471 -4.23 0.38 -47.61
C THR A 471 -3.87 0.94 -46.24
N VAL A 472 -4.59 0.51 -45.22
CA VAL A 472 -4.23 0.68 -43.82
C VAL A 472 -3.61 -0.60 -43.29
N LEU A 473 -2.36 -0.56 -42.86
CA LEU A 473 -1.66 -1.66 -42.22
C LEU A 473 -1.60 -1.40 -40.70
N LEU A 474 -2.39 -2.18 -39.94
CA LEU A 474 -2.47 -2.06 -38.48
C LEU A 474 -1.60 -3.13 -37.81
N SER A 475 -0.60 -2.69 -37.06
CA SER A 475 0.21 -3.57 -36.21
C SER A 475 -0.42 -3.75 -34.85
N LEU A 476 -0.72 -5.02 -34.48
CA LEU A 476 -1.24 -5.42 -33.18
C LEU A 476 -0.16 -5.98 -32.25
N GLU A 477 1.08 -5.57 -32.44
CA GLU A 477 2.25 -6.09 -31.72
C GLU A 477 2.11 -5.99 -30.19
N VAL A 478 1.52 -4.89 -29.70
CA VAL A 478 1.37 -4.60 -28.28
C VAL A 478 0.17 -5.32 -27.66
N CYS A 479 -0.77 -5.78 -28.48
CA CYS A 479 -1.97 -6.48 -28.03
C CYS A 479 -1.66 -7.95 -27.71
N ASP A 480 -2.07 -8.40 -26.52
CA ASP A 480 -2.00 -9.81 -26.11
C ASP A 480 -3.32 -10.54 -26.31
N ASP A 481 -4.43 -9.80 -26.23
CA ASP A 481 -5.81 -10.27 -26.38
C ASP A 481 -6.69 -9.13 -26.91
N LEU A 482 -7.88 -9.48 -27.41
CA LEU A 482 -8.93 -8.54 -27.76
C LEU A 482 -10.21 -8.98 -27.06
N ASP A 483 -10.86 -8.06 -26.36
CA ASP A 483 -12.20 -8.30 -25.80
C ASP A 483 -13.27 -8.21 -26.91
N ALA A 484 -14.52 -8.54 -26.55
CA ALA A 484 -15.63 -8.55 -27.50
C ALA A 484 -15.83 -7.17 -28.15
N THR A 485 -15.83 -6.09 -27.36
CA THR A 485 -16.03 -4.73 -27.84
C THR A 485 -14.92 -4.26 -28.79
N ALA A 486 -13.66 -4.55 -28.46
CA ALA A 486 -12.53 -4.21 -29.32
C ALA A 486 -12.56 -5.01 -30.64
N THR A 487 -13.00 -6.28 -30.58
CA THR A 487 -13.18 -7.11 -31.78
C THR A 487 -14.28 -6.59 -32.69
N GLU A 488 -15.44 -6.21 -32.12
CA GLU A 488 -16.56 -5.59 -32.84
C GLU A 488 -16.15 -4.25 -33.45
N ALA A 489 -15.49 -3.38 -32.68
CA ALA A 489 -14.99 -2.09 -33.17
C ALA A 489 -13.98 -2.25 -34.32
N LEU A 490 -13.11 -3.26 -34.27
CA LEU A 490 -12.18 -3.56 -35.37
C LEU A 490 -12.94 -4.05 -36.62
N ALA A 491 -13.99 -4.86 -36.47
CA ALA A 491 -14.80 -5.33 -37.59
C ALA A 491 -15.59 -4.17 -38.23
N GLU A 492 -16.16 -3.28 -37.44
CA GLU A 492 -16.84 -2.06 -37.91
C GLU A 492 -15.88 -1.12 -38.65
N PHE A 493 -14.66 -0.94 -38.09
CA PHE A 493 -13.61 -0.15 -38.74
C PHE A 493 -13.21 -0.77 -40.09
N ALA A 494 -12.99 -2.08 -40.17
CA ALA A 494 -12.70 -2.78 -41.42
C ALA A 494 -13.82 -2.58 -42.46
N ALA A 495 -15.08 -2.67 -42.05
CA ALA A 495 -16.24 -2.44 -42.92
C ALA A 495 -16.32 -0.98 -43.39
N SER A 496 -15.99 -0.02 -42.53
CA SER A 496 -15.95 1.41 -42.85
C SER A 496 -14.86 1.73 -43.90
N LEU A 497 -13.65 1.20 -43.71
CA LEU A 497 -12.54 1.36 -44.65
C LEU A 497 -12.91 0.80 -46.02
N ARG A 498 -13.50 -0.39 -46.07
CA ARG A 498 -13.93 -1.04 -47.32
C ARG A 498 -14.97 -0.21 -48.07
N LYS A 499 -15.92 0.40 -47.37
CA LYS A 499 -16.89 1.34 -47.98
C LYS A 499 -16.22 2.55 -48.63
N SER A 500 -15.06 2.92 -48.13
CA SER A 500 -14.25 4.04 -48.64
C SER A 500 -13.23 3.60 -49.71
N GLY A 501 -13.23 2.31 -50.11
CA GLY A 501 -12.27 1.78 -51.09
C GLY A 501 -10.86 1.58 -50.51
N VAL A 502 -10.71 1.48 -49.19
CA VAL A 502 -9.43 1.31 -48.49
C VAL A 502 -9.35 -0.11 -47.90
N ASP A 503 -8.28 -0.83 -48.16
CA ASP A 503 -8.04 -2.15 -47.62
C ASP A 503 -7.45 -2.08 -46.22
N LEU A 504 -7.91 -3.00 -45.33
CA LEU A 504 -7.30 -3.24 -44.03
C LEU A 504 -6.42 -4.47 -44.07
N VAL A 505 -5.20 -4.32 -43.59
CA VAL A 505 -4.25 -5.43 -43.41
C VAL A 505 -3.76 -5.43 -41.96
N LEU A 506 -3.64 -6.60 -41.36
CA LEU A 506 -3.15 -6.75 -39.98
C LEU A 506 -1.74 -7.36 -39.98
N ALA A 507 -0.87 -6.84 -39.14
CA ALA A 507 0.46 -7.40 -38.91
C ALA A 507 0.72 -7.66 -37.41
N ARG A 508 1.67 -8.54 -37.10
CA ARG A 508 2.08 -8.86 -35.72
C ARG A 508 0.91 -9.36 -34.84
N VAL A 509 -0.02 -10.09 -35.44
CA VAL A 509 -1.19 -10.65 -34.73
C VAL A 509 -0.79 -11.92 -34.00
N LYS A 510 -0.86 -11.91 -32.65
CA LYS A 510 -0.56 -13.08 -31.82
C LYS A 510 -1.62 -14.17 -31.97
N ASP A 511 -1.27 -15.43 -31.72
CA ASP A 511 -2.14 -16.59 -31.96
C ASP A 511 -3.49 -16.46 -31.28
N ARG A 512 -3.51 -16.01 -30.01
CA ARG A 512 -4.75 -15.82 -29.25
C ARG A 512 -5.71 -14.80 -29.91
N ILE A 513 -5.16 -13.73 -30.46
CA ILE A 513 -5.93 -12.73 -31.21
C ILE A 513 -6.40 -13.32 -32.55
N ARG A 514 -5.57 -14.10 -33.24
CA ARG A 514 -5.97 -14.80 -34.46
C ARG A 514 -7.19 -15.69 -34.24
N ASP A 515 -7.16 -16.49 -33.15
CA ASP A 515 -8.29 -17.35 -32.79
C ASP A 515 -9.57 -16.54 -32.52
N THR A 516 -9.44 -15.37 -31.87
CA THR A 516 -10.58 -14.50 -31.59
C THR A 516 -11.13 -13.87 -32.86
N LEU A 517 -10.26 -13.36 -33.74
CA LEU A 517 -10.66 -12.75 -35.00
C LEU A 517 -11.24 -13.79 -36.00
N ALA A 518 -10.73 -15.02 -35.99
CA ALA A 518 -11.26 -16.11 -36.80
C ALA A 518 -12.68 -16.53 -36.32
N ARG A 519 -12.89 -16.64 -35.01
CA ARG A 519 -14.22 -16.88 -34.43
C ARG A 519 -15.20 -15.76 -34.75
N GLY A 520 -14.73 -14.51 -34.79
CA GLY A 520 -15.50 -13.32 -35.18
C GLY A 520 -15.72 -13.18 -36.69
N GLY A 521 -15.17 -14.10 -37.52
CA GLY A 521 -15.33 -14.05 -38.99
C GLY A 521 -14.56 -12.91 -39.68
N LEU A 522 -13.64 -12.23 -38.98
CA LEU A 522 -12.89 -11.14 -39.56
C LEU A 522 -11.68 -11.63 -40.40
N ILE A 523 -11.12 -12.79 -40.04
CA ILE A 523 -10.04 -13.46 -40.75
C ILE A 523 -10.43 -14.91 -41.09
N GLY A 524 -9.92 -15.42 -42.20
CA GLY A 524 -10.12 -16.84 -42.62
C GLY A 524 -11.40 -17.11 -43.39
N GLY A 525 -11.33 -17.54 -44.64
CA GLY A 525 -12.34 -18.29 -45.38
C GLY A 525 -13.45 -17.54 -46.10
N THR A 526 -13.52 -16.22 -46.07
CA THR A 526 -14.47 -15.41 -46.86
C THR A 526 -13.72 -14.49 -47.82
N GLU A 527 -14.31 -14.15 -48.99
CA GLU A 527 -13.77 -13.14 -49.92
C GLU A 527 -13.54 -11.75 -49.26
N GLN A 528 -14.11 -11.58 -48.07
CA GLN A 528 -14.06 -10.34 -47.32
C GLN A 528 -13.10 -10.40 -46.10
N ALA A 529 -12.31 -11.45 -45.97
CA ALA A 529 -11.41 -11.64 -44.84
C ALA A 529 -10.25 -10.64 -44.89
N VAL A 530 -9.89 -10.10 -43.71
CA VAL A 530 -8.73 -9.23 -43.55
C VAL A 530 -7.45 -10.06 -43.64
N ALA A 531 -6.51 -9.64 -44.47
CA ALA A 531 -5.22 -10.30 -44.60
C ALA A 531 -4.36 -10.11 -43.34
N VAL A 532 -3.65 -11.17 -42.93
CA VAL A 532 -2.82 -11.17 -41.70
C VAL A 532 -1.41 -11.62 -42.00
N TYR A 533 -0.42 -10.82 -41.57
CA TYR A 533 1.00 -11.10 -41.77
C TYR A 533 1.74 -11.19 -40.44
N TRP A 534 2.89 -11.91 -40.46
CA TRP A 534 3.72 -12.10 -39.28
C TRP A 534 4.54 -10.86 -38.92
N SER A 535 4.95 -10.08 -39.90
CA SER A 535 5.70 -8.84 -39.70
C SER A 535 5.11 -7.68 -40.51
N VAL A 536 5.45 -6.45 -40.13
CA VAL A 536 5.07 -5.25 -40.87
C VAL A 536 5.74 -5.26 -42.25
N ASP A 537 7.01 -5.68 -42.33
CA ASP A 537 7.76 -5.74 -43.61
C ASP A 537 7.13 -6.76 -44.56
N ASP A 538 6.81 -7.98 -44.09
CA ASP A 538 6.16 -9.00 -44.93
C ASP A 538 4.84 -8.50 -45.52
N ALA A 539 4.05 -7.77 -44.68
CA ALA A 539 2.80 -7.16 -45.13
C ALA A 539 3.04 -6.09 -46.21
N VAL A 540 4.00 -5.19 -45.99
CA VAL A 540 4.34 -4.13 -46.95
C VAL A 540 4.83 -4.74 -48.27
N GLN A 541 5.74 -5.73 -48.24
CA GLN A 541 6.24 -6.39 -49.47
C GLN A 541 5.11 -7.09 -50.22
N ALA A 542 4.19 -7.76 -49.53
CA ALA A 542 3.03 -8.41 -50.14
C ALA A 542 2.11 -7.39 -50.82
N ILE A 543 1.81 -6.26 -50.15
CA ILE A 543 0.97 -5.19 -50.73
C ILE A 543 1.61 -4.58 -51.97
N LEU A 544 2.93 -4.31 -51.91
CA LEU A 544 3.68 -3.75 -53.06
C LEU A 544 3.79 -4.73 -54.23
N ALA A 545 3.88 -6.03 -53.96
CA ALA A 545 3.87 -7.06 -54.99
C ALA A 545 2.54 -7.11 -55.74
N LEU A 546 1.42 -7.11 -55.03
CA LEU A 546 0.09 -7.07 -55.61
C LEU A 546 -0.14 -5.83 -56.51
N LYS A 547 0.36 -4.67 -56.08
CA LYS A 547 0.28 -3.41 -56.90
C LYS A 547 1.13 -3.44 -58.18
N ARG A 548 2.15 -4.29 -58.26
CA ARG A 548 2.98 -4.42 -59.51
C ARG A 548 2.37 -5.34 -60.54
N GLU A 549 1.44 -6.21 -60.13
CA GLU A 549 0.73 -7.17 -60.99
C GLU A 549 -0.56 -6.60 -61.59
N VAL A 550 -1.06 -5.47 -61.08
CA VAL A 550 -2.17 -4.69 -61.62
C VAL A 550 -1.64 -3.50 -62.44
#